data_4e4c37fa11cdfc05595039c5f0d64e0a
#
_entry.id   4e4c37fa11cdfc05595039c5f0d64e0a
#
_cell.length_a   1.000
_cell.length_b   1.000
_cell.length_c   1.000
_cell.angle_alpha   90.00
_cell.angle_beta   90.00
_cell.angle_gamma   90.00
#
_symmetry.space_group_name_H-M   'P 1'
#
loop_
_entity.id
_entity.type
_entity.pdbx_description
1 polymer ?
#
loop_
_entity_poly.entity_id
_entity_poly.type
_entity_poly.pdbx_seq_one_letter_code
_entity_poly.pdbx_strand_id
1 'polypeptide(L)'
;SETTKFNETYLLKGDKGATKNVFMNGHDAGLKGTLTDSAKSATFVMDTLESGDKITIAGKEYTIGSSKTDAEAIADKAVADAANGATSITVDGNKYDIATDGKISKDGTELGADATADLTALKKLIQAGSTVEYNGKSATVMTDTKDATGAANPDNIDDDDSSIITASKAKELIQKELTEANNIGTVDSKATVDGGTDDAATGKTTFKITKGYATVADTLSFNLHVGADADMTNKINVNIDSMDSASLGIKGLNIKDDSGNAATYAVDAISDAISKVSSQRSSLGAVQNRLEHTINNLDNVVENTTTAESRIRDTDM
;
A
#
# COMPACT_ATOMS: atom_id res chain seq x y z
N SER A 1 12.23 -18.51 -47.70
CA SER A 1 13.46 -19.27 -47.56
C SER A 1 13.68 -19.62 -46.07
N GLU A 2 14.56 -20.58 -45.78
CA GLU A 2 14.81 -21.09 -44.44
C GLU A 2 15.32 -19.97 -43.48
N THR A 3 16.05 -19.00 -44.00
CA THR A 3 16.53 -17.84 -43.24
C THR A 3 15.42 -16.96 -42.75
N THR A 4 14.34 -16.77 -43.52
CA THR A 4 13.17 -15.97 -43.11
C THR A 4 12.40 -16.67 -42.01
N LYS A 5 12.22 -17.98 -42.09
CA LYS A 5 11.59 -18.79 -41.04
C LYS A 5 12.39 -18.80 -39.75
N PHE A 6 13.71 -18.89 -39.85
CA PHE A 6 14.57 -18.81 -38.69
C PHE A 6 14.45 -17.44 -38.01
N ASN A 7 14.48 -16.36 -38.77
CA ASN A 7 14.28 -14.99 -38.25
C ASN A 7 12.87 -14.78 -37.67
N GLU A 8 11.82 -15.29 -38.29
CA GLU A 8 10.47 -15.25 -37.73
C GLU A 8 10.38 -16.00 -36.39
N THR A 9 11.02 -17.14 -36.28
CA THR A 9 10.99 -17.92 -35.03
C THR A 9 11.71 -17.20 -33.89
N TYR A 10 12.81 -16.54 -34.17
CA TYR A 10 13.55 -15.76 -33.17
C TYR A 10 12.96 -14.38 -32.91
N LEU A 11 12.42 -13.72 -33.92
CA LEU A 11 11.77 -12.42 -33.81
C LEU A 11 10.52 -12.48 -32.93
N LEU A 12 9.75 -13.55 -33.01
CA LEU A 12 8.46 -13.69 -32.31
C LEU A 12 8.58 -14.41 -30.95
N LYS A 13 9.68 -15.11 -30.69
CA LYS A 13 9.85 -15.89 -29.44
C LYS A 13 10.87 -15.32 -28.47
N GLY A 14 11.62 -14.27 -28.85
CA GLY A 14 12.75 -13.78 -28.08
C GLY A 14 13.86 -14.84 -27.92
N ASP A 15 14.84 -14.61 -27.09
CA ASP A 15 15.79 -15.62 -26.65
C ASP A 15 15.01 -16.72 -25.95
N LYS A 16 15.09 -17.95 -26.51
CA LYS A 16 14.29 -19.08 -26.04
C LYS A 16 14.64 -19.39 -24.58
N GLY A 17 13.75 -19.01 -23.67
CA GLY A 17 13.88 -19.29 -22.24
C GLY A 17 14.41 -18.15 -21.38
N ALA A 18 14.73 -16.97 -21.94
CA ALA A 18 15.03 -15.81 -21.11
C ALA A 18 13.75 -15.35 -20.37
N THR A 19 13.86 -15.26 -19.06
CA THR A 19 12.78 -14.78 -18.19
C THR A 19 13.29 -13.69 -17.27
N LYS A 20 12.36 -12.81 -16.84
CA LYS A 20 12.63 -11.78 -15.83
C LYS A 20 11.60 -11.84 -14.72
N ASN A 21 12.01 -11.42 -13.54
CA ASN A 21 11.09 -11.22 -12.42
C ASN A 21 10.49 -9.81 -12.51
N VAL A 22 9.18 -9.74 -12.63
CA VAL A 22 8.43 -8.48 -12.54
C VAL A 22 7.88 -8.35 -11.13
N PHE A 23 8.45 -7.42 -10.36
CA PHE A 23 7.98 -7.10 -9.02
C PHE A 23 6.68 -6.31 -9.13
N MET A 24 5.66 -6.77 -8.42
CA MET A 24 4.34 -6.12 -8.44
C MET A 24 4.31 -4.96 -7.47
N ASN A 25 3.74 -3.84 -7.89
CA ASN A 25 3.40 -2.75 -6.99
C ASN A 25 2.12 -3.12 -6.25
N GLY A 26 2.05 -2.71 -4.98
CA GLY A 26 0.82 -2.83 -4.21
C GLY A 26 -0.23 -1.83 -4.67
N HIS A 27 -1.48 -2.11 -4.34
CA HIS A 27 -2.61 -1.22 -4.54
C HIS A 27 -2.86 -0.37 -3.28
N ASP A 28 -3.66 0.69 -3.41
CA ASP A 28 -4.00 1.55 -2.28
C ASP A 28 -4.87 0.79 -1.26
N ALA A 29 -4.32 0.55 -0.08
CA ALA A 29 -5.01 -0.10 1.03
C ALA A 29 -5.95 0.86 1.81
N GLY A 30 -6.10 2.12 1.38
CA GLY A 30 -6.94 3.12 2.06
C GLY A 30 -6.42 3.56 3.42
N LEU A 31 -5.16 3.28 3.74
CA LEU A 31 -4.53 3.62 5.00
C LEU A 31 -3.86 5.00 4.95
N LYS A 32 -3.99 5.76 6.05
CA LYS A 32 -3.31 7.06 6.17
C LYS A 32 -1.85 6.88 6.55
N GLY A 33 -0.94 7.30 5.67
CA GLY A 33 0.48 7.19 5.92
C GLY A 33 1.31 7.63 4.72
N THR A 34 2.61 7.41 4.80
CA THR A 34 3.55 7.71 3.73
C THR A 34 4.16 6.41 3.21
N LEU A 35 3.99 6.15 1.93
CA LEU A 35 4.61 5.03 1.24
C LEU A 35 5.90 5.50 0.55
N THR A 36 7.01 4.85 0.86
CA THR A 36 8.27 5.01 0.13
C THR A 36 8.55 3.72 -0.62
N ASP A 37 8.56 3.82 -1.95
CA ASP A 37 8.67 2.68 -2.85
C ASP A 37 10.09 2.52 -3.42
N SER A 38 10.51 1.29 -3.63
CA SER A 38 11.74 0.92 -4.33
C SER A 38 11.53 -0.33 -5.19
N ALA A 39 12.54 -0.73 -5.96
CA ALA A 39 12.40 -1.81 -6.96
C ALA A 39 11.87 -3.13 -6.40
N LYS A 40 12.33 -3.54 -5.19
CA LYS A 40 12.02 -4.86 -4.60
C LYS A 40 11.35 -4.78 -3.23
N SER A 41 11.19 -3.59 -2.70
CA SER A 41 10.63 -3.38 -1.37
C SER A 41 9.90 -2.05 -1.30
N ALA A 42 9.07 -1.88 -0.28
CA ALA A 42 8.47 -0.61 0.06
C ALA A 42 8.46 -0.44 1.58
N THR A 43 8.28 0.78 2.05
CA THR A 43 8.15 1.10 3.46
C THR A 43 6.93 1.97 3.64
N PHE A 44 5.99 1.53 4.47
CA PHE A 44 4.83 2.30 4.86
C PHE A 44 5.02 2.84 6.27
N VAL A 45 4.88 4.15 6.44
CA VAL A 45 5.07 4.85 7.73
C VAL A 45 3.79 5.59 8.08
N MET A 46 3.30 5.39 9.28
CA MET A 46 2.13 6.06 9.84
C MET A 46 2.43 6.57 11.26
N ASP A 47 1.52 7.34 11.83
CA ASP A 47 1.60 7.71 13.25
C ASP A 47 1.40 6.46 14.12
N THR A 48 2.15 6.39 15.23
CA THR A 48 1.94 5.32 16.23
C THR A 48 0.54 5.47 16.82
N LEU A 49 -0.18 4.36 16.89
CA LEU A 49 -1.54 4.32 17.40
C LEU A 49 -1.55 4.45 18.92
N GLU A 50 -2.17 5.49 19.41
CA GLU A 50 -2.40 5.73 20.84
C GLU A 50 -3.87 5.42 21.21
N SER A 51 -4.11 5.18 22.49
CA SER A 51 -5.46 4.98 23.01
C SER A 51 -6.36 6.18 22.71
N GLY A 52 -7.58 5.89 22.24
CA GLY A 52 -8.55 6.89 21.80
C GLY A 52 -8.42 7.27 20.31
N ASP A 53 -7.35 6.89 19.63
CA ASP A 53 -7.22 7.14 18.20
C ASP A 53 -8.26 6.35 17.41
N LYS A 54 -8.69 6.96 16.29
CA LYS A 54 -9.59 6.32 15.34
C LYS A 54 -8.85 6.01 14.04
N ILE A 55 -9.01 4.80 13.56
CA ILE A 55 -8.41 4.34 12.31
C ILE A 55 -9.44 3.57 11.47
N THR A 56 -9.39 3.79 10.17
CA THR A 56 -10.17 2.99 9.21
C THR A 56 -9.25 1.94 8.58
N ILE A 57 -9.59 0.67 8.74
CA ILE A 57 -8.87 -0.47 8.16
C ILE A 57 -9.90 -1.30 7.38
N ALA A 58 -9.60 -1.60 6.13
CA ALA A 58 -10.50 -2.39 5.29
C ALA A 58 -11.95 -1.82 5.20
N GLY A 59 -12.08 -0.48 5.26
CA GLY A 59 -13.39 0.20 5.23
C GLY A 59 -14.16 0.20 6.54
N LYS A 60 -13.66 -0.46 7.60
CA LYS A 60 -14.26 -0.44 8.94
C LYS A 60 -13.50 0.53 9.84
N GLU A 61 -14.23 1.42 10.53
CA GLU A 61 -13.65 2.32 11.54
C GLU A 61 -13.46 1.56 12.85
N TYR A 62 -12.28 1.72 13.44
CA TYR A 62 -11.92 1.19 14.75
C TYR A 62 -11.45 2.32 15.66
N THR A 63 -11.71 2.17 16.95
CA THR A 63 -11.16 3.00 18.02
C THR A 63 -10.11 2.19 18.78
N ILE A 64 -8.94 2.78 19.02
CA ILE A 64 -7.90 2.12 19.80
C ILE A 64 -8.27 2.16 21.27
N GLY A 65 -8.58 0.99 21.81
CA GLY A 65 -8.89 0.79 23.21
C GLY A 65 -7.64 0.79 24.09
N SER A 66 -7.86 0.89 25.38
CA SER A 66 -6.85 0.97 26.42
C SER A 66 -7.02 -0.15 27.43
N SER A 67 -5.91 -0.59 28.00
CA SER A 67 -6.00 -1.36 29.23
C SER A 67 -6.43 -0.45 30.40
N LYS A 68 -6.95 -1.06 31.48
CA LYS A 68 -7.24 -0.31 32.72
C LYS A 68 -5.98 0.42 33.22
N THR A 69 -4.83 -0.21 33.14
CA THR A 69 -3.54 0.38 33.57
C THR A 69 -3.18 1.62 32.75
N ASP A 70 -3.39 1.59 31.41
CA ASP A 70 -3.13 2.74 30.57
C ASP A 70 -4.07 3.91 30.87
N ALA A 71 -5.36 3.62 31.09
CA ALA A 71 -6.35 4.63 31.49
C ALA A 71 -6.06 5.23 32.87
N GLU A 72 -5.63 4.40 33.84
CA GLU A 72 -5.18 4.84 35.15
C GLU A 72 -3.92 5.73 35.06
N ALA A 73 -3.01 5.44 34.13
CA ALA A 73 -1.82 6.28 33.89
C ALA A 73 -2.19 7.70 33.42
N ILE A 74 -3.30 7.87 32.69
CA ILE A 74 -3.84 9.18 32.35
C ILE A 74 -4.27 9.95 33.60
N ALA A 75 -4.90 9.27 34.56
CA ALA A 75 -5.28 9.88 35.84
C ALA A 75 -4.04 10.25 36.67
N ASP A 76 -3.02 9.39 36.73
CA ASP A 76 -1.73 9.69 37.40
C ASP A 76 -1.09 10.94 36.78
N LYS A 77 -1.09 11.05 35.45
CA LYS A 77 -0.54 12.21 34.77
C LYS A 77 -1.32 13.47 35.09
N ALA A 78 -2.65 13.44 35.12
CA ALA A 78 -3.49 14.58 35.45
C ALA A 78 -3.19 15.10 36.86
N VAL A 79 -2.99 14.20 37.84
CA VAL A 79 -2.60 14.55 39.20
C VAL A 79 -1.17 15.12 39.26
N ALA A 80 -0.24 14.56 38.51
CA ALA A 80 1.15 15.06 38.45
C ALA A 80 1.19 16.48 37.81
N ASP A 81 0.42 16.71 36.76
CA ASP A 81 0.33 18.01 36.10
C ASP A 81 -0.35 19.07 36.99
N ALA A 82 -1.28 18.67 37.86
CA ALA A 82 -1.97 19.57 38.80
C ALA A 82 -1.01 20.23 39.79
N ALA A 83 0.13 19.63 40.10
CA ALA A 83 1.16 20.27 40.94
C ALA A 83 1.69 21.60 40.36
N ASN A 84 1.58 21.79 39.04
CA ASN A 84 1.98 23.03 38.33
C ASN A 84 0.81 24.01 38.12
N GLY A 85 -0.39 23.64 38.51
CA GLY A 85 -1.64 24.43 38.37
C GLY A 85 -2.84 23.49 38.39
N ALA A 86 -3.90 23.89 39.08
CA ALA A 86 -5.13 23.08 39.17
C ALA A 86 -5.61 22.65 37.77
N THR A 87 -5.98 21.38 37.63
CA THR A 87 -6.45 20.76 36.38
C THR A 87 -7.80 20.09 36.56
N SER A 88 -8.28 19.40 35.55
CA SER A 88 -9.46 18.56 35.65
C SER A 88 -9.34 17.37 34.70
N ILE A 89 -9.93 16.25 35.10
CA ILE A 89 -10.05 15.03 34.34
C ILE A 89 -11.53 14.66 34.18
N THR A 90 -11.89 14.05 33.06
CA THR A 90 -13.25 13.53 32.83
C THR A 90 -13.22 12.02 32.84
N VAL A 91 -14.11 11.39 33.60
CA VAL A 91 -14.34 9.93 33.61
C VAL A 91 -15.81 9.68 33.37
N ASP A 92 -16.13 8.94 32.33
CA ASP A 92 -17.50 8.64 31.88
C ASP A 92 -18.39 9.91 31.75
N GLY A 93 -17.83 10.98 31.17
CA GLY A 93 -18.50 12.28 31.02
C GLY A 93 -18.64 13.10 32.30
N ASN A 94 -18.18 12.56 33.45
CA ASN A 94 -18.20 13.33 34.71
C ASN A 94 -16.85 14.03 34.90
N LYS A 95 -16.90 15.32 35.16
CA LYS A 95 -15.73 16.15 35.43
C LYS A 95 -15.29 16.01 36.88
N TYR A 96 -14.00 15.84 37.09
CA TYR A 96 -13.32 15.81 38.39
C TYR A 96 -12.27 16.91 38.41
N ASP A 97 -12.36 17.81 39.33
CA ASP A 97 -11.37 18.90 39.50
C ASP A 97 -10.24 18.42 40.40
N ILE A 98 -9.01 18.71 39.99
CA ILE A 98 -7.79 18.33 40.69
C ILE A 98 -7.08 19.59 41.16
N ALA A 99 -6.95 19.77 42.46
CA ALA A 99 -6.27 20.87 43.08
C ALA A 99 -4.74 20.71 43.04
N THR A 100 -3.98 21.79 43.26
CA THR A 100 -2.52 21.79 43.24
C THR A 100 -1.87 20.92 44.31
N ASP A 101 -2.58 20.57 45.37
CA ASP A 101 -2.19 19.64 46.42
C ASP A 101 -2.52 18.17 46.08
N GLY A 102 -3.04 17.92 44.88
CA GLY A 102 -3.43 16.60 44.39
C GLY A 102 -4.78 16.09 44.86
N LYS A 103 -5.54 16.88 45.62
CA LYS A 103 -6.90 16.52 46.04
C LYS A 103 -7.85 16.57 44.85
N ILE A 104 -8.75 15.59 44.78
CA ILE A 104 -9.70 15.40 43.69
C ILE A 104 -11.11 15.56 44.22
N SER A 105 -11.87 16.41 43.58
CA SER A 105 -13.29 16.66 43.96
C SER A 105 -14.22 16.56 42.75
N LYS A 106 -15.44 16.14 43.01
CA LYS A 106 -16.57 16.23 42.09
C LYS A 106 -17.62 17.16 42.66
N ASP A 107 -17.99 18.18 41.89
CA ASP A 107 -19.00 19.18 42.34
C ASP A 107 -18.68 19.78 43.72
N GLY A 108 -17.39 20.00 44.03
CA GLY A 108 -16.88 20.53 45.28
C GLY A 108 -16.79 19.54 46.45
N THR A 109 -17.13 18.25 46.23
CA THR A 109 -17.01 17.21 47.25
C THR A 109 -15.76 16.36 46.96
N GLU A 110 -14.84 16.27 47.95
CA GLU A 110 -13.62 15.43 47.86
C GLU A 110 -14.01 13.93 47.75
N LEU A 111 -13.25 13.17 46.96
CA LEU A 111 -13.50 11.74 46.75
C LEU A 111 -12.99 10.87 47.92
N GLY A 112 -12.03 11.36 48.68
CA GLY A 112 -11.38 10.67 49.77
C GLY A 112 -10.93 11.59 50.89
N ALA A 113 -10.14 11.06 51.82
CA ALA A 113 -9.67 11.84 52.98
C ALA A 113 -8.40 12.69 52.67
N ASP A 114 -7.64 12.29 51.65
CA ASP A 114 -6.42 12.95 51.22
C ASP A 114 -6.15 12.68 49.72
N ALA A 115 -5.16 13.33 49.13
CA ALA A 115 -4.84 13.22 47.72
C ALA A 115 -4.58 11.77 47.24
N THR A 116 -3.99 10.92 48.08
CA THR A 116 -3.75 9.50 47.75
C THR A 116 -5.05 8.70 47.78
N ALA A 117 -5.92 8.96 48.74
CA ALA A 117 -7.22 8.34 48.85
C ALA A 117 -8.14 8.80 47.69
N ASP A 118 -8.07 10.08 47.31
CA ASP A 118 -8.80 10.66 46.19
C ASP A 118 -8.39 10.00 44.87
N LEU A 119 -7.10 9.89 44.59
CA LEU A 119 -6.62 9.22 43.39
C LEU A 119 -7.01 7.75 43.34
N THR A 120 -6.92 7.06 44.50
CA THR A 120 -7.36 5.66 44.61
C THR A 120 -8.87 5.54 44.35
N ALA A 121 -9.67 6.47 44.87
CA ALA A 121 -11.11 6.50 44.61
C ALA A 121 -11.42 6.79 43.15
N LEU A 122 -10.72 7.73 42.50
CA LEU A 122 -10.85 8.01 41.08
C LEU A 122 -10.52 6.78 40.24
N LYS A 123 -9.39 6.10 40.50
CA LYS A 123 -9.00 4.88 39.78
C LYS A 123 -10.01 3.73 39.94
N LYS A 124 -10.71 3.65 41.06
CA LYS A 124 -11.79 2.66 41.24
C LYS A 124 -13.00 2.91 40.32
N LEU A 125 -13.21 4.14 39.88
CA LEU A 125 -14.27 4.47 38.91
C LEU A 125 -13.91 4.01 37.49
N ILE A 126 -12.61 3.89 37.20
CA ILE A 126 -12.11 3.45 35.90
C ILE A 126 -12.26 1.92 35.82
N GLN A 127 -13.30 1.48 35.12
CA GLN A 127 -13.64 0.07 34.92
C GLN A 127 -13.66 -0.27 33.42
N ALA A 128 -13.86 -1.53 33.07
CA ALA A 128 -14.13 -1.91 31.70
C ALA A 128 -15.30 -1.10 31.12
N GLY A 129 -15.16 -0.57 29.93
CA GLY A 129 -16.10 0.34 29.27
C GLY A 129 -15.98 1.82 29.68
N SER A 130 -15.23 2.14 30.75
CA SER A 130 -15.04 3.54 31.15
C SER A 130 -14.17 4.31 30.17
N THR A 131 -14.55 5.57 29.91
CA THR A 131 -13.76 6.50 29.10
C THR A 131 -13.13 7.57 30.00
N VAL A 132 -11.81 7.70 29.91
CA VAL A 132 -11.02 8.72 30.64
C VAL A 132 -10.49 9.73 29.65
N GLU A 133 -10.75 11.03 29.94
CA GLU A 133 -10.32 12.13 29.08
C GLU A 133 -9.49 13.16 29.88
N TYR A 134 -8.29 13.46 29.35
CA TYR A 134 -7.42 14.48 29.94
C TYR A 134 -6.58 15.16 28.87
N ASN A 135 -6.57 16.48 28.86
CA ASN A 135 -5.72 17.30 27.97
C ASN A 135 -5.83 16.90 26.48
N GLY A 136 -7.05 16.64 26.00
CA GLY A 136 -7.32 16.25 24.61
C GLY A 136 -6.98 14.79 24.25
N LYS A 137 -6.48 14.00 25.20
CA LYS A 137 -6.35 12.54 25.06
C LYS A 137 -7.56 11.86 25.70
N SER A 138 -8.07 10.84 25.03
CA SER A 138 -9.18 10.00 25.49
C SER A 138 -8.75 8.53 25.47
N ALA A 139 -9.10 7.76 26.50
CA ALA A 139 -8.85 6.36 26.59
C ALA A 139 -10.10 5.62 27.06
N THR A 140 -10.59 4.68 26.26
CA THR A 140 -11.69 3.79 26.65
C THR A 140 -11.12 2.45 27.08
N VAL A 141 -11.41 2.06 28.32
CA VAL A 141 -10.98 0.79 28.90
C VAL A 141 -11.77 -0.33 28.25
N MET A 142 -11.09 -1.22 27.57
CA MET A 142 -11.72 -2.37 26.89
C MET A 142 -11.89 -3.56 27.82
N THR A 143 -12.92 -4.36 27.55
CA THR A 143 -13.15 -5.67 28.14
C THR A 143 -12.73 -6.72 27.12
N ASP A 144 -11.62 -7.41 27.37
CA ASP A 144 -11.09 -8.45 26.48
C ASP A 144 -10.82 -9.72 27.30
N THR A 145 -11.84 -10.52 27.47
CA THR A 145 -11.79 -11.77 28.25
C THR A 145 -12.15 -13.00 27.42
N LYS A 146 -12.72 -12.79 26.22
CA LYS A 146 -13.23 -13.83 25.34
C LYS A 146 -12.77 -13.55 23.91
N ASP A 147 -12.73 -14.61 23.11
CA ASP A 147 -12.57 -14.50 21.67
C ASP A 147 -13.93 -14.37 20.94
N ALA A 148 -13.88 -14.16 19.64
CA ALA A 148 -15.07 -14.04 18.78
C ALA A 148 -16.01 -15.26 18.82
N THR A 149 -15.59 -16.41 19.38
CA THR A 149 -16.42 -17.61 19.58
C THR A 149 -17.07 -17.66 20.96
N GLY A 150 -16.70 -16.74 21.86
CA GLY A 150 -17.15 -16.69 23.25
C GLY A 150 -16.34 -17.58 24.18
N ALA A 151 -15.23 -18.17 23.72
CA ALA A 151 -14.31 -18.90 24.57
C ALA A 151 -13.47 -17.96 25.43
N ALA A 152 -13.07 -18.35 26.62
CA ALA A 152 -12.25 -17.56 27.54
C ALA A 152 -10.80 -17.44 27.03
N ASN A 153 -10.59 -16.64 25.99
CA ASN A 153 -9.33 -16.43 25.32
C ASN A 153 -9.30 -15.00 24.74
N PRO A 154 -8.55 -14.05 25.32
CA PRO A 154 -8.46 -12.70 24.82
C PRO A 154 -7.99 -12.67 23.36
N ASP A 155 -8.66 -11.88 22.50
CA ASP A 155 -8.33 -11.75 21.07
C ASP A 155 -7.95 -10.33 20.64
N ASN A 156 -7.77 -9.46 21.63
CA ASN A 156 -7.44 -8.03 21.45
C ASN A 156 -8.56 -7.20 20.81
N ILE A 157 -9.79 -7.68 20.91
CA ILE A 157 -11.04 -7.01 20.52
C ILE A 157 -11.90 -6.89 21.76
N ASP A 158 -12.59 -5.77 21.94
CA ASP A 158 -13.49 -5.57 23.06
C ASP A 158 -14.69 -6.53 22.96
N ASP A 159 -15.01 -7.24 24.07
CA ASP A 159 -16.10 -8.22 24.16
C ASP A 159 -17.49 -7.61 23.93
N ASP A 160 -17.66 -6.33 24.26
CA ASP A 160 -18.92 -5.60 24.20
C ASP A 160 -19.05 -4.74 22.93
N ASP A 161 -17.93 -4.26 22.37
CA ASP A 161 -17.88 -3.45 21.16
C ASP A 161 -16.71 -3.85 20.25
N SER A 162 -16.99 -4.65 19.23
CA SER A 162 -16.02 -5.10 18.24
C SER A 162 -15.40 -3.99 17.37
N SER A 163 -15.79 -2.74 17.57
CA SER A 163 -15.11 -1.58 16.96
C SER A 163 -13.98 -1.04 17.82
N ILE A 164 -13.85 -1.49 19.06
CA ILE A 164 -12.75 -1.15 19.96
C ILE A 164 -11.73 -2.29 19.93
N ILE A 165 -10.49 -1.97 19.59
CA ILE A 165 -9.41 -2.96 19.45
C ILE A 165 -8.11 -2.41 20.05
N THR A 166 -7.19 -3.29 20.44
CA THR A 166 -5.86 -2.86 20.88
C THR A 166 -5.03 -2.31 19.70
N ALA A 167 -4.03 -1.48 19.99
CA ALA A 167 -3.05 -1.04 19.00
C ALA A 167 -2.32 -2.23 18.33
N SER A 168 -2.08 -3.32 19.07
CA SER A 168 -1.48 -4.53 18.54
C SER A 168 -2.41 -5.22 17.52
N LYS A 169 -3.71 -5.29 17.81
CA LYS A 169 -4.71 -5.83 16.86
C LYS A 169 -4.85 -4.96 15.62
N ALA A 170 -4.85 -3.66 15.80
CA ALA A 170 -4.87 -2.72 14.67
C ALA A 170 -3.65 -2.92 13.75
N LYS A 171 -2.44 -3.07 14.32
CA LYS A 171 -1.23 -3.37 13.53
C LYS A 171 -1.32 -4.71 12.79
N GLU A 172 -1.87 -5.75 13.42
CA GLU A 172 -2.13 -7.04 12.77
C GLU A 172 -3.07 -6.90 11.57
N LEU A 173 -4.18 -6.16 11.74
CA LEU A 173 -5.13 -5.91 10.67
C LEU A 173 -4.52 -5.06 9.54
N ILE A 174 -3.73 -4.04 9.86
CA ILE A 174 -2.98 -3.22 8.89
C ILE A 174 -1.98 -4.10 8.13
N GLN A 175 -1.21 -4.94 8.82
CA GLN A 175 -0.28 -5.88 8.20
C GLN A 175 -0.98 -6.81 7.21
N LYS A 176 -2.14 -7.35 7.61
CA LYS A 176 -2.96 -8.22 6.76
C LYS A 176 -3.43 -7.46 5.51
N GLU A 177 -3.97 -6.26 5.67
CA GLU A 177 -4.47 -5.44 4.57
C GLU A 177 -3.35 -5.04 3.60
N LEU A 178 -2.19 -4.58 4.12
CA LEU A 178 -1.02 -4.30 3.30
C LEU A 178 -0.52 -5.55 2.56
N THR A 179 -0.58 -6.71 3.20
CA THR A 179 -0.18 -7.97 2.57
C THR A 179 -1.13 -8.35 1.44
N GLU A 180 -2.43 -8.20 1.62
CA GLU A 180 -3.43 -8.47 0.59
C GLU A 180 -3.29 -7.50 -0.60
N ALA A 181 -3.16 -6.19 -0.33
CA ALA A 181 -2.95 -5.17 -1.34
C ALA A 181 -1.67 -5.38 -2.19
N ASN A 182 -0.62 -5.95 -1.59
CA ASN A 182 0.66 -6.20 -2.27
C ASN A 182 0.74 -7.60 -2.92
N ASN A 183 -0.25 -8.47 -2.71
CA ASN A 183 -0.23 -9.84 -3.24
C ASN A 183 -0.97 -10.02 -4.58
N ILE A 184 -1.50 -8.96 -5.14
CA ILE A 184 -2.17 -9.00 -6.43
C ILE A 184 -1.14 -9.29 -7.55
N GLY A 185 -1.42 -10.29 -8.38
CA GLY A 185 -0.54 -10.68 -9.49
C GLY A 185 0.77 -11.39 -9.11
N THR A 186 1.05 -11.56 -7.83
CA THR A 186 2.29 -12.19 -7.31
C THR A 186 2.17 -13.71 -7.31
N VAL A 187 2.38 -14.36 -8.45
CA VAL A 187 2.13 -15.81 -8.61
C VAL A 187 3.31 -16.69 -8.24
N ASP A 188 4.56 -16.21 -8.39
CA ASP A 188 5.76 -17.02 -8.16
C ASP A 188 6.41 -16.73 -6.80
N SER A 189 6.28 -15.51 -6.29
CA SER A 189 6.69 -15.14 -4.94
C SER A 189 5.69 -14.15 -4.35
N LYS A 190 5.17 -14.47 -3.18
CA LYS A 190 4.22 -13.60 -2.47
C LYS A 190 4.93 -12.44 -1.80
N ALA A 191 4.25 -11.29 -1.72
CA ALA A 191 4.69 -10.18 -0.90
C ALA A 191 4.59 -10.54 0.58
N THR A 192 5.49 -10.00 1.38
CA THR A 192 5.46 -10.13 2.84
C THR A 192 5.56 -8.76 3.49
N VAL A 193 4.82 -8.56 4.56
CA VAL A 193 4.81 -7.33 5.35
C VAL A 193 5.16 -7.70 6.79
N ASP A 194 6.04 -6.95 7.43
CA ASP A 194 6.34 -7.16 8.85
C ASP A 194 5.21 -6.64 9.76
N GLY A 195 5.27 -6.96 11.04
CA GLY A 195 4.22 -6.62 12.03
C GLY A 195 4.19 -5.15 12.46
N GLY A 196 4.96 -4.28 11.81
CA GLY A 196 5.10 -2.87 12.18
C GLY A 196 6.00 -2.66 13.39
N THR A 197 6.93 -1.72 13.27
CA THR A 197 7.88 -1.35 14.34
C THR A 197 7.61 0.08 14.77
N ASP A 198 7.34 0.27 16.07
CA ASP A 198 7.14 1.57 16.67
C ASP A 198 8.48 2.22 17.00
N ASP A 199 8.64 3.47 16.63
CA ASP A 199 9.76 4.33 17.02
C ASP A 199 9.26 5.39 18.01
N ALA A 200 9.55 5.18 19.28
CA ALA A 200 9.16 6.10 20.35
C ALA A 200 9.76 7.50 20.22
N ALA A 201 10.90 7.64 19.53
CA ALA A 201 11.55 8.93 19.35
C ALA A 201 10.84 9.81 18.33
N THR A 202 10.24 9.19 17.30
CA THR A 202 9.55 9.89 16.22
C THR A 202 8.03 9.82 16.34
N GLY A 203 7.48 8.95 17.20
CA GLY A 203 6.05 8.68 17.29
C GLY A 203 5.48 8.06 16.01
N LYS A 204 6.29 7.28 15.30
CA LYS A 204 5.91 6.65 14.05
C LYS A 204 5.98 5.12 14.13
N THR A 205 5.07 4.49 13.42
CA THR A 205 5.08 3.03 13.17
C THR A 205 5.49 2.79 11.73
N THR A 206 6.46 1.90 11.52
CA THR A 206 7.02 1.58 10.21
C THR A 206 6.75 0.13 9.85
N PHE A 207 6.10 -0.12 8.71
CA PHE A 207 5.91 -1.45 8.12
C PHE A 207 6.86 -1.60 6.93
N LYS A 208 7.64 -2.68 6.92
CA LYS A 208 8.51 -3.02 5.79
C LYS A 208 7.81 -4.05 4.92
N ILE A 209 7.73 -3.75 3.63
CA ILE A 209 7.08 -4.55 2.62
C ILE A 209 8.16 -5.12 1.71
N THR A 210 8.24 -6.43 1.60
CA THR A 210 9.03 -7.09 0.56
C THR A 210 8.07 -7.43 -0.58
N LYS A 211 8.33 -6.88 -1.77
CA LYS A 211 7.43 -7.06 -2.93
C LYS A 211 7.47 -8.49 -3.44
N GLY A 212 6.30 -9.01 -3.77
CA GLY A 212 6.16 -10.23 -4.54
C GLY A 212 6.44 -10.02 -6.02
N TYR A 213 6.64 -11.11 -6.77
CA TYR A 213 6.90 -11.04 -8.20
C TYR A 213 6.23 -12.17 -8.98
N ALA A 214 6.12 -11.96 -10.28
CA ALA A 214 5.84 -12.98 -11.26
C ALA A 214 7.04 -13.14 -12.20
N THR A 215 7.37 -14.36 -12.57
CA THR A 215 8.39 -14.69 -13.55
C THR A 215 7.73 -14.74 -14.92
N VAL A 216 8.15 -13.87 -15.81
CA VAL A 216 7.56 -13.72 -17.14
C VAL A 216 8.63 -13.80 -18.23
N ALA A 217 8.22 -14.04 -19.48
CA ALA A 217 9.13 -13.97 -20.61
C ALA A 217 9.77 -12.58 -20.70
N ASP A 218 11.05 -12.51 -21.02
CA ASP A 218 11.75 -11.24 -21.16
C ASP A 218 11.22 -10.43 -22.36
N THR A 219 11.52 -9.14 -22.38
CA THR A 219 11.13 -8.22 -23.45
C THR A 219 11.76 -8.67 -24.77
N LEU A 220 10.93 -8.86 -25.80
CA LEU A 220 11.41 -9.08 -27.15
C LEU A 220 11.90 -7.75 -27.71
N SER A 221 13.20 -7.67 -28.02
CA SER A 221 13.81 -6.49 -28.65
C SER A 221 14.46 -6.87 -29.96
N PHE A 222 14.13 -6.14 -31.02
CA PHE A 222 14.76 -6.32 -32.33
C PHE A 222 14.85 -5.01 -33.10
N ASN A 223 15.78 -4.97 -34.06
CA ASN A 223 16.01 -3.83 -34.89
C ASN A 223 15.54 -4.11 -36.33
N LEU A 224 14.65 -3.31 -36.85
CA LEU A 224 14.24 -3.30 -38.25
C LEU A 224 15.17 -2.39 -39.04
N HIS A 225 15.77 -2.93 -40.11
CA HIS A 225 16.53 -2.12 -41.06
C HIS A 225 15.57 -1.39 -42.01
N VAL A 226 15.68 -0.07 -42.10
CA VAL A 226 14.71 0.79 -42.81
C VAL A 226 15.35 1.78 -43.81
N GLY A 227 16.53 1.48 -44.33
CA GLY A 227 17.24 2.34 -45.25
C GLY A 227 17.81 1.59 -46.45
N ALA A 228 18.20 2.30 -47.49
CA ALA A 228 18.85 1.73 -48.67
C ALA A 228 20.31 1.33 -48.40
N ASP A 229 20.98 2.01 -47.47
CA ASP A 229 22.37 1.78 -47.15
C ASP A 229 22.54 0.86 -45.93
N ALA A 230 23.59 0.07 -45.93
CA ALA A 230 23.94 -0.88 -44.85
C ALA A 230 24.46 -0.16 -43.59
N ASP A 231 24.06 1.08 -43.33
CA ASP A 231 24.45 1.85 -42.15
C ASP A 231 23.72 1.40 -40.90
N MET A 232 24.43 1.35 -39.79
CA MET A 232 23.90 0.99 -38.47
C MET A 232 22.89 2.01 -37.96
N THR A 233 22.88 3.23 -38.47
CA THR A 233 21.93 4.30 -38.10
C THR A 233 20.54 4.12 -38.73
N ASN A 234 20.42 3.33 -39.80
CA ASN A 234 19.16 3.09 -40.52
C ASN A 234 18.36 1.93 -39.88
N LYS A 235 18.20 1.96 -38.56
CA LYS A 235 17.45 0.95 -37.81
C LYS A 235 16.38 1.55 -36.90
N ILE A 236 15.24 0.93 -36.88
CA ILE A 236 14.16 1.20 -35.91
C ILE A 236 14.17 0.07 -34.89
N ASN A 237 14.42 0.39 -33.61
CA ASN A 237 14.31 -0.56 -32.52
C ASN A 237 12.83 -0.75 -32.15
N VAL A 238 12.42 -2.00 -31.99
CA VAL A 238 11.09 -2.38 -31.57
C VAL A 238 11.21 -3.24 -30.31
N ASN A 239 10.50 -2.83 -29.26
CA ASN A 239 10.42 -3.55 -28.00
C ASN A 239 8.98 -4.02 -27.77
N ILE A 240 8.81 -5.29 -27.48
CA ILE A 240 7.51 -5.90 -27.18
C ILE A 240 7.65 -6.62 -25.86
N ASP A 241 6.93 -6.11 -24.84
CA ASP A 241 6.84 -6.77 -23.55
C ASP A 241 5.87 -7.95 -23.62
N SER A 242 6.06 -8.94 -22.76
CA SER A 242 5.11 -10.04 -22.61
C SER A 242 3.73 -9.49 -22.19
N MET A 243 2.68 -9.94 -22.87
CA MET A 243 1.28 -9.54 -22.63
C MET A 243 0.44 -10.69 -22.04
N ASP A 244 1.10 -11.66 -21.42
CA ASP A 244 0.39 -12.71 -20.69
C ASP A 244 -0.21 -12.18 -19.37
N SER A 245 -1.11 -12.94 -18.78
CA SER A 245 -1.81 -12.55 -17.55
C SER A 245 -0.87 -12.35 -16.35
N ALA A 246 0.28 -13.03 -16.32
CA ALA A 246 1.28 -12.87 -15.27
C ALA A 246 2.05 -11.55 -15.44
N SER A 247 2.46 -11.23 -16.66
CA SER A 247 3.13 -9.96 -16.99
C SER A 247 2.23 -8.75 -16.77
N LEU A 248 0.94 -8.90 -17.05
CA LEU A 248 -0.06 -7.87 -16.82
C LEU A 248 -0.42 -7.71 -15.34
N GLY A 249 -0.05 -8.66 -14.47
CA GLY A 249 -0.34 -8.61 -13.04
C GLY A 249 -1.77 -9.05 -12.69
N ILE A 250 -2.47 -9.74 -13.59
CA ILE A 250 -3.86 -10.18 -13.39
C ILE A 250 -4.02 -11.70 -13.26
N LYS A 251 -2.92 -12.45 -13.27
CA LYS A 251 -2.96 -13.89 -13.07
C LYS A 251 -3.26 -14.21 -11.61
N GLY A 252 -4.25 -15.07 -11.38
CA GLY A 252 -4.61 -15.52 -10.03
C GLY A 252 -5.36 -14.48 -9.21
N LEU A 253 -6.02 -13.51 -9.84
CA LEU A 253 -6.92 -12.60 -9.13
C LEU A 253 -7.99 -13.39 -8.38
N ASN A 254 -8.14 -13.05 -7.10
CA ASN A 254 -9.19 -13.58 -6.24
C ASN A 254 -10.04 -12.41 -5.75
N ILE A 255 -11.34 -12.49 -5.95
CA ILE A 255 -12.30 -11.47 -5.51
C ILE A 255 -13.14 -11.94 -4.31
N LYS A 256 -12.81 -13.13 -3.77
CA LYS A 256 -13.52 -13.71 -2.65
C LYS A 256 -12.80 -13.36 -1.35
N ASP A 257 -13.34 -12.39 -0.65
CA ASP A 257 -12.98 -12.05 0.72
C ASP A 257 -14.23 -11.61 1.50
N ASP A 258 -14.10 -11.47 2.81
CA ASP A 258 -15.20 -11.06 3.68
C ASP A 258 -15.35 -9.52 3.75
N SER A 259 -14.36 -8.75 3.26
CA SER A 259 -14.32 -7.28 3.32
C SER A 259 -14.78 -6.60 2.03
N GLY A 260 -14.73 -7.30 0.89
CA GLY A 260 -14.94 -6.73 -0.46
C GLY A 260 -13.73 -5.98 -1.02
N ASN A 261 -12.63 -5.87 -0.28
CA ASN A 261 -11.42 -5.16 -0.70
C ASN A 261 -10.68 -5.89 -1.81
N ALA A 262 -10.67 -7.23 -1.80
CA ALA A 262 -10.07 -8.03 -2.87
C ALA A 262 -10.69 -7.70 -4.23
N ALA A 263 -11.99 -7.41 -4.28
CA ALA A 263 -12.66 -6.97 -5.50
C ALA A 263 -12.18 -5.57 -5.94
N THR A 264 -11.99 -4.65 -5.01
CA THR A 264 -11.45 -3.29 -5.28
C THR A 264 -10.03 -3.39 -5.84
N TYR A 265 -9.16 -4.17 -5.21
CA TYR A 265 -7.79 -4.39 -5.71
C TYR A 265 -7.77 -5.08 -7.08
N ALA A 266 -8.71 -5.99 -7.35
CA ALA A 266 -8.84 -6.63 -8.65
C ALA A 266 -9.23 -5.63 -9.75
N VAL A 267 -10.11 -4.67 -9.46
CA VAL A 267 -10.48 -3.59 -10.40
C VAL A 267 -9.28 -2.73 -10.72
N ASP A 268 -8.49 -2.32 -9.72
CA ASP A 268 -7.28 -1.53 -9.91
C ASP A 268 -6.24 -2.29 -10.75
N ALA A 269 -6.03 -3.58 -10.46
CA ALA A 269 -5.12 -4.43 -11.22
C ALA A 269 -5.54 -4.56 -12.71
N ILE A 270 -6.83 -4.68 -12.97
CA ILE A 270 -7.37 -4.72 -14.35
C ILE A 270 -7.17 -3.37 -15.04
N SER A 271 -7.38 -2.26 -14.34
CA SER A 271 -7.15 -0.90 -14.87
C SER A 271 -5.69 -0.70 -15.25
N ASP A 272 -4.76 -1.15 -14.40
CA ASP A 272 -3.32 -1.11 -14.66
C ASP A 272 -2.94 -1.99 -15.86
N ALA A 273 -3.53 -3.18 -15.97
CA ALA A 273 -3.32 -4.06 -17.12
C ALA A 273 -3.78 -3.42 -18.43
N ILE A 274 -4.95 -2.78 -18.43
CA ILE A 274 -5.46 -2.03 -19.59
C ILE A 274 -4.51 -0.90 -19.98
N SER A 275 -3.99 -0.18 -18.98
CA SER A 275 -3.02 0.91 -19.18
C SER A 275 -1.72 0.40 -19.80
N LYS A 276 -1.18 -0.73 -19.33
CA LYS A 276 0.01 -1.39 -19.91
C LYS A 276 -0.22 -1.79 -21.37
N VAL A 277 -1.35 -2.45 -21.68
CA VAL A 277 -1.72 -2.85 -23.05
C VAL A 277 -1.87 -1.63 -23.96
N SER A 278 -2.51 -0.57 -23.47
CA SER A 278 -2.71 0.68 -24.22
C SER A 278 -1.38 1.36 -24.54
N SER A 279 -0.45 1.40 -23.57
CA SER A 279 0.90 1.93 -23.75
C SER A 279 1.68 1.14 -24.80
N GLN A 280 1.65 -0.19 -24.74
CA GLN A 280 2.31 -1.04 -25.73
C GLN A 280 1.73 -0.86 -27.13
N ARG A 281 0.40 -0.77 -27.26
CA ARG A 281 -0.26 -0.50 -28.53
C ARG A 281 0.12 0.87 -29.11
N SER A 282 0.21 1.90 -28.26
CA SER A 282 0.65 3.24 -28.67
C SER A 282 2.09 3.22 -29.19
N SER A 283 2.99 2.51 -28.47
CA SER A 283 4.38 2.35 -28.88
C SER A 283 4.50 1.68 -30.25
N LEU A 284 3.75 0.57 -30.46
CA LEU A 284 3.74 -0.13 -31.76
C LEU A 284 3.13 0.72 -32.87
N GLY A 285 2.07 1.50 -32.59
CA GLY A 285 1.50 2.46 -33.52
C GLY A 285 2.49 3.55 -33.95
N ALA A 286 3.30 4.04 -33.03
CA ALA A 286 4.37 5.00 -33.36
C ALA A 286 5.44 4.38 -34.27
N VAL A 287 5.80 3.10 -34.03
CA VAL A 287 6.72 2.37 -34.92
C VAL A 287 6.11 2.19 -36.30
N GLN A 288 4.82 1.80 -36.38
CA GLN A 288 4.10 1.67 -37.65
C GLN A 288 4.13 2.98 -38.44
N ASN A 289 3.77 4.10 -37.83
CA ASN A 289 3.81 5.41 -38.49
C ASN A 289 5.21 5.77 -39.00
N ARG A 290 6.26 5.48 -38.21
CA ARG A 290 7.64 5.70 -38.65
C ARG A 290 8.01 4.83 -39.84
N LEU A 291 7.58 3.57 -39.88
CA LEU A 291 7.80 2.68 -41.01
C LEU A 291 7.07 3.17 -42.27
N GLU A 292 5.81 3.60 -42.16
CA GLU A 292 5.03 4.14 -43.28
C GLU A 292 5.69 5.40 -43.86
N HIS A 293 6.16 6.32 -43.03
CA HIS A 293 6.91 7.50 -43.48
C HIS A 293 8.25 7.13 -44.13
N THR A 294 8.92 6.12 -43.65
CA THR A 294 10.16 5.63 -44.22
C THR A 294 9.93 5.00 -45.60
N ILE A 295 8.88 4.18 -45.74
CA ILE A 295 8.48 3.59 -47.02
C ILE A 295 8.18 4.67 -48.05
N ASN A 296 7.36 5.67 -47.67
CA ASN A 296 7.05 6.78 -48.59
C ASN A 296 8.31 7.58 -49.02
N ASN A 297 9.25 7.76 -48.08
CA ASN A 297 10.53 8.39 -48.44
C ASN A 297 11.38 7.54 -49.39
N LEU A 298 11.44 6.23 -49.13
CA LEU A 298 12.19 5.32 -50.01
C LEU A 298 11.57 5.25 -51.42
N ASP A 299 10.25 5.19 -51.52
CA ASP A 299 9.55 5.23 -52.81
C ASP A 299 9.91 6.50 -53.62
N ASN A 300 9.91 7.65 -52.96
CA ASN A 300 10.37 8.91 -53.60
C ASN A 300 11.85 8.84 -54.04
N VAL A 301 12.74 8.25 -53.24
CA VAL A 301 14.15 8.07 -53.60
C VAL A 301 14.29 7.14 -54.79
N VAL A 302 13.56 6.02 -54.82
CA VAL A 302 13.54 5.06 -55.93
C VAL A 302 13.06 5.72 -57.21
N GLU A 303 11.94 6.48 -57.17
CA GLU A 303 11.40 7.20 -58.33
C GLU A 303 12.43 8.21 -58.88
N ASN A 304 13.01 9.03 -57.99
CA ASN A 304 14.04 9.98 -58.36
C ASN A 304 15.27 9.33 -58.97
N THR A 305 15.74 8.20 -58.41
CA THR A 305 16.91 7.46 -58.90
C THR A 305 16.61 6.82 -60.27
N THR A 306 15.44 6.24 -60.42
CA THR A 306 15.00 5.66 -61.69
C THR A 306 14.88 6.70 -62.78
N THR A 307 14.33 7.90 -62.44
CA THR A 307 14.24 9.03 -63.35
C THR A 307 15.64 9.55 -63.76
N ALA A 308 16.58 9.63 -62.79
CA ALA A 308 17.97 10.01 -63.06
C ALA A 308 18.67 9.00 -63.97
N GLU A 309 18.51 7.69 -63.71
CA GLU A 309 19.05 6.62 -64.55
C GLU A 309 18.50 6.71 -65.96
N SER A 310 17.20 6.88 -66.15
CA SER A 310 16.58 7.02 -67.46
C SER A 310 17.15 8.23 -68.23
N ARG A 311 17.33 9.38 -67.55
CA ARG A 311 17.93 10.58 -68.19
C ARG A 311 19.37 10.36 -68.65
N ILE A 312 20.19 9.64 -67.87
CA ILE A 312 21.55 9.31 -68.25
C ILE A 312 21.57 8.38 -69.46
N ARG A 313 20.73 7.35 -69.43
CA ARG A 313 20.65 6.35 -70.51
C ARG A 313 20.10 6.99 -71.81
N ASP A 314 19.11 7.87 -71.74
CA ASP A 314 18.52 8.52 -72.90
C ASP A 314 19.43 9.64 -73.48
N THR A 315 20.41 10.14 -72.73
CA THR A 315 21.36 11.15 -73.21
C THR A 315 22.54 10.52 -73.96
N ASP A 316 22.78 9.22 -73.74
CA ASP A 316 23.91 8.48 -74.39
C ASP A 316 23.51 7.81 -75.70
N MET A 317 22.28 8.05 -76.20
CA MET A 317 21.80 7.65 -77.55
C MET A 317 21.65 8.87 -78.44
#